data_c59b8854b91d7d3a55466db3ad6274bf
#
_entry.id   c59b8854b91d7d3a55466db3ad6274bf
#
_cell.length_a   1.000
_cell.length_b   1.000
_cell.length_c   1.000
_cell.angle_alpha   90.00
_cell.angle_beta   90.00
_cell.angle_gamma   90.00
#
_symmetry.space_group_name_H-M   'P 1'
#
loop_
_entity.id
_entity.type
_entity.pdbx_description
1 polymer ?
#
loop_
_entity_poly.entity_id
_entity_poly.type
_entity_poly.pdbx_seq_one_letter_code
_entity_poly.pdbx_strand_id
1 'polypeptide(L)'
;MKKSIATLALTLFGFASQAQTVELKSNAFGMIFGAYNVTAEFQLANNPSLTVLGSAWYNTEEFKDWMYIDRDGGLSAGVRQYFNRYEDQGFFLGAATRYISNTAGGSWSYDNMGNWIETPGGMNDDYASLGFTIGYKYIYNDKISVDAFIGGGRILWEARDNSYRGPAEFISGFNFGYRF
;
A
#
# COMPACT_ATOMS: atom_id res chain seq x y z
N MET A 1 -17.81 4.67 -5.34
CA MET A 1 -16.78 3.64 -5.59
C MET A 1 -16.53 3.37 -7.08
N LYS A 2 -17.50 2.96 -7.92
CA LYS A 2 -17.25 2.65 -9.35
C LYS A 2 -16.60 3.80 -10.15
N LYS A 3 -17.00 5.06 -9.92
CA LYS A 3 -16.43 6.23 -10.60
C LYS A 3 -14.96 6.50 -10.19
N SER A 4 -14.61 6.29 -8.93
CA SER A 4 -13.25 6.50 -8.43
C SER A 4 -12.27 5.46 -8.99
N ILE A 5 -12.70 4.21 -9.14
CA ILE A 5 -11.90 3.14 -9.74
C ILE A 5 -11.65 3.42 -11.23
N ALA A 6 -12.67 3.89 -11.94
CA ALA A 6 -12.54 4.26 -13.35
C ALA A 6 -11.58 5.45 -13.55
N THR A 7 -11.63 6.46 -12.68
CA THR A 7 -10.70 7.59 -12.72
C THR A 7 -9.27 7.15 -12.44
N LEU A 8 -9.05 6.31 -11.43
CA LEU A 8 -7.73 5.76 -11.12
C LEU A 8 -7.18 4.93 -12.29
N ALA A 9 -8.00 4.08 -12.89
CA ALA A 9 -7.62 3.29 -14.05
C ALA A 9 -7.23 4.19 -15.25
N LEU A 10 -8.04 5.20 -15.57
CA LEU A 10 -7.76 6.16 -16.66
C LEU A 10 -6.45 6.93 -16.42
N THR A 11 -6.18 7.33 -15.18
CA THR A 11 -4.94 8.03 -14.82
C THR A 11 -3.74 7.10 -15.01
N LEU A 12 -3.83 5.85 -14.57
CA LEU A 12 -2.76 4.85 -14.77
C LEU A 12 -2.52 4.54 -16.25
N PHE A 13 -3.59 4.48 -17.09
CA PHE A 13 -3.44 4.33 -18.53
C PHE A 13 -2.75 5.53 -19.20
N GLY A 14 -3.04 6.76 -18.73
CA GLY A 14 -2.35 7.96 -19.20
C GLY A 14 -0.84 7.94 -18.91
N PHE A 15 -0.43 7.42 -17.78
CA PHE A 15 1.01 7.24 -17.47
C PHE A 15 1.64 6.08 -18.25
N ALA A 16 0.92 5.00 -18.49
CA ALA A 16 1.42 3.86 -19.26
C ALA A 16 1.78 4.26 -20.69
N SER A 17 1.09 5.22 -21.31
CA SER A 17 1.39 5.72 -22.65
C SER A 17 2.68 6.54 -22.74
N GLN A 18 3.21 7.03 -21.62
CA GLN A 18 4.46 7.77 -21.51
C GLN A 18 5.56 7.00 -20.78
N ALA A 19 5.27 5.78 -20.35
CA ALA A 19 6.24 4.94 -19.67
C ALA A 19 7.22 4.32 -20.67
N GLN A 20 8.50 4.38 -20.33
CA GLN A 20 9.54 3.63 -21.05
C GLN A 20 9.51 2.15 -20.68
N THR A 21 9.15 1.85 -19.45
CA THR A 21 9.11 0.49 -18.90
C THR A 21 7.94 0.38 -17.92
N VAL A 22 7.28 -0.75 -17.93
CA VAL A 22 6.22 -1.11 -17.00
C VAL A 22 6.65 -2.31 -16.20
N GLU A 23 6.46 -2.27 -14.90
CA GLU A 23 6.81 -3.35 -13.99
C GLU A 23 5.61 -3.73 -13.14
N LEU A 24 5.28 -5.02 -13.10
CA LEU A 24 4.26 -5.57 -12.21
C LEU A 24 4.93 -6.33 -11.07
N LYS A 25 4.53 -6.01 -9.84
CA LYS A 25 5.11 -6.54 -8.61
C LYS A 25 4.06 -7.13 -7.71
N SER A 26 4.49 -8.10 -6.90
CA SER A 26 3.72 -8.65 -5.81
C SER A 26 4.62 -9.09 -4.66
N ASN A 27 4.08 -9.15 -3.46
CA ASN A 27 4.75 -9.73 -2.31
C ASN A 27 4.46 -11.21 -2.22
N ALA A 28 5.33 -12.03 -2.83
CA ALA A 28 5.15 -13.48 -2.86
C ALA A 28 5.08 -14.11 -1.46
N PHE A 29 5.84 -13.58 -0.48
CA PHE A 29 5.76 -14.06 0.90
C PHE A 29 4.42 -13.74 1.54
N GLY A 30 3.92 -12.52 1.36
CA GLY A 30 2.59 -12.15 1.86
C GLY A 30 1.49 -13.03 1.30
N MET A 31 1.58 -13.39 0.02
CA MET A 31 0.58 -14.25 -0.64
C MET A 31 0.46 -15.65 0.00
N ILE A 32 1.57 -16.22 0.47
CA ILE A 32 1.58 -17.53 1.15
C ILE A 32 0.78 -17.47 2.46
N PHE A 33 0.75 -16.31 3.11
CA PHE A 33 0.08 -16.09 4.38
C PHE A 33 -1.28 -15.38 4.25
N GLY A 34 -1.77 -15.16 3.03
CA GLY A 34 -3.08 -14.55 2.79
C GLY A 34 -3.07 -13.02 2.65
N ALA A 35 -1.89 -12.40 2.52
CA ALA A 35 -1.76 -10.98 2.19
C ALA A 35 -1.48 -10.82 0.69
N TYR A 36 -2.52 -10.54 -0.08
CA TYR A 36 -2.42 -10.38 -1.53
C TYR A 36 -2.17 -8.93 -1.89
N ASN A 37 -1.18 -8.67 -2.73
CA ASN A 37 -0.97 -7.34 -3.28
C ASN A 37 -0.54 -7.40 -4.75
N VAL A 38 -0.84 -6.32 -5.46
CA VAL A 38 -0.32 -6.05 -6.79
C VAL A 38 0.10 -4.58 -6.86
N THR A 39 1.26 -4.34 -7.43
CA THR A 39 1.80 -2.99 -7.68
C THR A 39 2.20 -2.90 -9.14
N ALA A 40 1.73 -1.85 -9.83
CA ALA A 40 2.25 -1.45 -11.13
C ALA A 40 3.17 -0.24 -10.93
N GLU A 41 4.38 -0.32 -11.46
CA GLU A 41 5.36 0.76 -11.45
C GLU A 41 5.73 1.13 -12.89
N PHE A 42 5.72 2.43 -13.18
CA PHE A 42 5.91 3.01 -14.50
C PHE A 42 7.13 3.93 -14.46
N GLN A 43 8.16 3.60 -15.23
CA GLN A 43 9.34 4.44 -15.40
C GLN A 43 9.04 5.55 -16.39
N LEU A 44 9.31 6.80 -16.03
CA LEU A 44 9.04 7.93 -16.92
C LEU A 44 10.15 8.10 -17.98
N ALA A 45 9.76 8.17 -19.24
CA ALA A 45 10.71 8.28 -20.36
C ALA A 45 11.63 9.51 -20.27
N ASN A 46 11.12 10.64 -19.76
CA ASN A 46 11.88 11.88 -19.63
C ASN A 46 12.76 11.95 -18.37
N ASN A 47 12.53 11.05 -17.41
CA ASN A 47 13.30 10.96 -16.17
C ASN A 47 13.35 9.50 -15.71
N PRO A 48 14.30 8.69 -16.18
CA PRO A 48 14.37 7.26 -15.88
C PRO A 48 14.56 6.93 -14.40
N SER A 49 15.06 7.86 -13.60
CA SER A 49 15.22 7.71 -12.16
C SER A 49 13.94 8.03 -11.37
N LEU A 50 12.89 8.51 -12.04
CA LEU A 50 11.60 8.79 -11.43
C LEU A 50 10.55 7.79 -11.92
N THR A 51 9.89 7.12 -11.00
CA THR A 51 8.79 6.21 -11.32
C THR A 51 7.50 6.65 -10.65
N VAL A 52 6.38 6.32 -11.28
CA VAL A 52 5.03 6.44 -10.71
C VAL A 52 4.51 5.05 -10.41
N LEU A 53 3.87 4.87 -9.29
CA LEU A 53 3.36 3.56 -8.89
C LEU A 53 1.92 3.63 -8.40
N GLY A 54 1.19 2.56 -8.66
CA GLY A 54 -0.13 2.31 -8.10
C GLY A 54 -0.19 0.91 -7.55
N SER A 55 -0.77 0.72 -6.37
CA SER A 55 -0.92 -0.60 -5.79
C SER A 55 -2.29 -0.81 -5.17
N ALA A 56 -2.71 -2.08 -5.15
CA ALA A 56 -3.87 -2.56 -4.45
C ALA A 56 -3.46 -3.76 -3.59
N TRP A 57 -4.06 -3.91 -2.42
CA TRP A 57 -3.84 -5.07 -1.55
C TRP A 57 -5.11 -5.47 -0.84
N TYR A 58 -5.12 -6.74 -0.43
CA TYR A 58 -6.19 -7.33 0.36
C TYR A 58 -5.59 -8.36 1.32
N ASN A 59 -6.06 -8.36 2.56
CA ASN A 59 -5.65 -9.31 3.60
C ASN A 59 -6.83 -10.23 3.93
N THR A 60 -6.57 -11.53 4.01
CA THR A 60 -7.57 -12.50 4.50
C THR A 60 -7.72 -12.41 6.01
N GLU A 61 -8.84 -12.93 6.55
CA GLU A 61 -9.07 -12.97 7.99
C GLU A 61 -7.96 -13.75 8.70
N GLU A 62 -7.53 -14.89 8.14
CA GLU A 62 -6.45 -15.70 8.71
C GLU A 62 -5.13 -14.93 8.83
N PHE A 63 -4.80 -14.10 7.83
CA PHE A 63 -3.62 -13.25 7.88
C PHE A 63 -3.74 -12.16 8.93
N LYS A 64 -4.92 -11.54 9.04
CA LYS A 64 -5.19 -10.49 10.03
C LYS A 64 -5.06 -11.05 11.44
N ASP A 65 -5.64 -12.20 11.70
CA ASP A 65 -5.58 -12.87 13.02
C ASP A 65 -4.13 -13.25 13.37
N TRP A 66 -3.39 -13.80 12.41
CA TRP A 66 -2.00 -14.22 12.65
C TRP A 66 -1.06 -13.04 12.92
N MET A 67 -1.25 -11.92 12.20
CA MET A 67 -0.40 -10.72 12.33
C MET A 67 -0.92 -9.69 13.33
N TYR A 68 -2.08 -9.92 13.93
CA TYR A 68 -2.76 -8.95 14.80
C TYR A 68 -2.94 -7.59 14.13
N ILE A 69 -3.35 -7.58 12.87
CA ILE A 69 -3.58 -6.35 12.10
C ILE A 69 -5.04 -6.24 11.65
N ASP A 70 -5.63 -5.05 11.85
CA ASP A 70 -7.03 -4.76 11.51
C ASP A 70 -7.13 -4.04 10.16
N ARG A 71 -6.46 -4.56 9.11
CA ARG A 71 -6.48 -3.94 7.78
C ARG A 71 -7.02 -4.94 6.78
N ASP A 72 -8.19 -4.65 6.21
CA ASP A 72 -8.81 -5.52 5.20
C ASP A 72 -8.10 -5.40 3.86
N GLY A 73 -7.77 -4.19 3.46
CA GLY A 73 -7.12 -3.93 2.20
C GLY A 73 -6.94 -2.45 1.92
N GLY A 74 -6.58 -2.12 0.70
CA GLY A 74 -6.46 -0.73 0.34
C GLY A 74 -5.88 -0.49 -1.05
N LEU A 75 -5.74 0.79 -1.34
CA LEU A 75 -5.16 1.31 -2.58
C LEU A 75 -4.06 2.30 -2.24
N SER A 76 -3.04 2.39 -3.08
CA SER A 76 -2.08 3.49 -2.99
C SER A 76 -1.67 3.99 -4.37
N ALA A 77 -1.28 5.26 -4.41
CA ALA A 77 -0.64 5.88 -5.55
C ALA A 77 0.54 6.72 -5.06
N GLY A 78 1.65 6.67 -5.77
CA GLY A 78 2.85 7.35 -5.32
C GLY A 78 3.92 7.49 -6.38
N VAL A 79 5.05 8.03 -5.95
CA VAL A 79 6.24 8.22 -6.76
C VAL A 79 7.45 7.67 -6.02
N ARG A 80 8.46 7.23 -6.77
CA ARG A 80 9.78 6.87 -6.25
C ARG A 80 10.84 7.59 -7.04
N GLN A 81 11.77 8.24 -6.34
CA GLN A 81 12.98 8.81 -6.92
C GLN A 81 14.15 7.91 -6.57
N TYR A 82 14.78 7.35 -7.61
CA TYR A 82 15.99 6.54 -7.48
C TYR A 82 17.22 7.43 -7.49
N PHE A 83 18.24 7.07 -6.70
CA PHE A 83 19.49 7.82 -6.66
C PHE A 83 20.48 7.39 -7.75
N ASN A 84 20.14 6.37 -8.52
CA ASN A 84 20.84 6.06 -9.75
C ASN A 84 20.37 6.98 -10.87
N ARG A 85 21.29 7.71 -11.49
CA ARG A 85 20.95 8.79 -12.42
C ARG A 85 20.28 8.33 -13.73
N TYR A 86 20.47 7.08 -14.11
CA TYR A 86 20.05 6.56 -15.41
C TYR A 86 19.10 5.36 -15.33
N GLU A 87 18.79 4.91 -14.13
CA GLU A 87 18.05 3.67 -13.94
C GLU A 87 17.11 3.78 -12.76
N ASP A 88 15.99 3.06 -12.84
CA ASP A 88 15.03 2.90 -11.76
C ASP A 88 15.41 1.71 -10.85
N GLN A 89 16.68 1.62 -10.48
CA GLN A 89 17.23 0.65 -9.53
C GLN A 89 18.18 1.30 -8.53
N GLY A 90 18.51 0.57 -7.46
CA GLY A 90 19.34 1.06 -6.37
C GLY A 90 18.51 1.63 -5.23
N PHE A 91 19.12 2.52 -4.46
CA PHE A 91 18.41 3.21 -3.37
C PHE A 91 17.38 4.18 -3.93
N PHE A 92 16.24 4.28 -3.24
CA PHE A 92 15.18 5.22 -3.57
C PHE A 92 14.54 5.87 -2.34
N LEU A 93 13.98 7.04 -2.57
CA LEU A 93 12.98 7.65 -1.71
C LEU A 93 11.62 7.59 -2.40
N GLY A 94 10.59 7.22 -1.65
CA GLY A 94 9.23 7.18 -2.14
C GLY A 94 8.31 8.09 -1.33
N ALA A 95 7.27 8.58 -2.00
CA ALA A 95 6.14 9.24 -1.37
C ALA A 95 4.85 8.65 -1.95
N ALA A 96 3.88 8.34 -1.11
CA ALA A 96 2.62 7.76 -1.56
C ALA A 96 1.44 8.22 -0.69
N THR A 97 0.31 8.42 -1.34
CA THR A 97 -0.99 8.48 -0.69
C THR A 97 -1.56 7.06 -0.62
N ARG A 98 -2.20 6.76 0.49
CA ARG A 98 -2.80 5.44 0.74
C ARG A 98 -4.23 5.62 1.23
N TYR A 99 -5.12 4.82 0.73
CA TYR A 99 -6.46 4.61 1.27
C TYR A 99 -6.53 3.20 1.81
N ILE A 100 -6.84 3.07 3.08
CA ILE A 100 -6.91 1.80 3.80
C ILE A 100 -8.36 1.57 4.19
N SER A 101 -8.90 0.44 3.76
CA SER A 101 -10.18 -0.05 4.21
C SER A 101 -9.98 -0.94 5.41
N ASN A 102 -10.75 -0.67 6.44
CA ASN A 102 -10.70 -1.41 7.68
C ASN A 102 -12.13 -1.60 8.21
N THR A 103 -12.45 -2.82 8.58
CA THR A 103 -13.71 -3.13 9.27
C THR A 103 -13.38 -3.34 10.74
N ALA A 104 -13.82 -2.41 11.57
CA ALA A 104 -13.62 -2.54 13.01
C ALA A 104 -14.26 -3.82 13.51
N GLY A 105 -13.48 -4.70 14.12
CA GLY A 105 -13.95 -5.90 14.82
C GLY A 105 -14.87 -5.53 15.97
N GLY A 106 -15.76 -6.45 16.37
CA GLY A 106 -16.53 -6.30 17.59
C GLY A 106 -15.59 -6.17 18.80
N SER A 107 -15.92 -5.30 19.73
CA SER A 107 -15.19 -5.17 20.98
C SER A 107 -16.07 -5.53 22.15
N TRP A 108 -15.48 -6.18 23.14
CA TRP A 108 -16.14 -6.43 24.41
C TRP A 108 -15.78 -5.31 25.39
N SER A 109 -16.77 -4.69 25.98
CA SER A 109 -16.60 -3.67 27.02
C SER A 109 -17.49 -3.95 28.22
N TYR A 110 -17.15 -3.40 29.38
CA TYR A 110 -18.03 -3.44 30.54
C TYR A 110 -18.98 -2.24 30.51
N ASP A 111 -20.26 -2.48 30.77
CA ASP A 111 -21.21 -1.42 31.07
C ASP A 111 -20.96 -0.82 32.46
N ASN A 112 -21.68 0.24 32.79
CA ASN A 112 -21.63 0.86 34.13
C ASN A 112 -22.14 -0.04 35.25
N MET A 113 -22.73 -1.18 34.92
CA MET A 113 -23.26 -2.20 35.87
C MET A 113 -22.33 -3.43 35.97
N GLY A 114 -21.20 -3.43 35.25
CA GLY A 114 -20.22 -4.53 35.25
C GLY A 114 -20.59 -5.71 34.34
N ASN A 115 -21.58 -5.59 33.45
CA ASN A 115 -21.91 -6.62 32.49
C ASN A 115 -21.04 -6.50 31.23
N TRP A 116 -20.67 -7.63 30.65
CA TRP A 116 -20.03 -7.66 29.34
C TRP A 116 -21.04 -7.27 28.27
N ILE A 117 -20.74 -6.21 27.53
CA ILE A 117 -21.50 -5.79 26.35
C ILE A 117 -20.62 -6.01 25.13
N GLU A 118 -21.13 -6.74 24.16
CA GLU A 118 -20.54 -6.83 22.83
C GLU A 118 -20.95 -5.60 22.03
N THR A 119 -19.97 -4.79 21.64
CA THR A 119 -20.18 -3.76 20.62
C THR A 119 -20.12 -4.45 19.28
N PRO A 120 -21.20 -4.44 18.47
CA PRO A 120 -21.18 -5.11 17.17
C PRO A 120 -20.02 -4.61 16.31
N GLY A 121 -19.27 -5.54 15.74
CA GLY A 121 -18.29 -5.26 14.69
C GLY A 121 -18.96 -4.86 13.37
N GLY A 122 -18.16 -4.60 12.36
CA GLY A 122 -18.66 -4.29 11.01
C GLY A 122 -18.83 -2.80 10.72
N MET A 123 -18.35 -1.92 11.60
CA MET A 123 -18.29 -0.49 11.29
C MET A 123 -17.05 -0.18 10.46
N ASN A 124 -17.25 0.56 9.37
CA ASN A 124 -16.13 1.04 8.54
C ASN A 124 -15.24 1.99 9.34
N ASP A 125 -13.98 1.67 9.41
CA ASP A 125 -12.92 2.44 10.06
C ASP A 125 -11.82 2.78 9.04
N ASP A 126 -12.27 3.21 7.85
CA ASP A 126 -11.40 3.55 6.72
C ASP A 126 -10.60 4.81 7.02
N TYR A 127 -9.40 4.89 6.48
CA TYR A 127 -8.57 6.08 6.60
C TYR A 127 -7.70 6.34 5.37
N ALA A 128 -7.26 7.57 5.23
CA ALA A 128 -6.30 7.98 4.22
C ALA A 128 -5.05 8.56 4.87
N SER A 129 -3.90 8.23 4.30
CA SER A 129 -2.60 8.66 4.79
C SER A 129 -1.69 9.18 3.68
N LEU A 130 -0.68 9.94 4.08
CA LEU A 130 0.47 10.31 3.25
C LEU A 130 1.71 9.75 3.92
N GLY A 131 2.49 8.97 3.17
CA GLY A 131 3.67 8.30 3.69
C GLY A 131 4.91 8.54 2.84
N PHE A 132 6.06 8.36 3.50
CA PHE A 132 7.37 8.39 2.88
C PHE A 132 8.09 7.07 3.17
N THR A 133 8.83 6.59 2.19
CA THR A 133 9.58 5.33 2.27
C THR A 133 11.00 5.53 1.78
N ILE A 134 11.91 4.75 2.34
CA ILE A 134 13.25 4.54 1.80
C ILE A 134 13.40 3.05 1.50
N GLY A 135 14.07 2.74 0.41
CA GLY A 135 14.23 1.35 0.03
C GLY A 135 15.36 1.14 -0.96
N TYR A 136 15.50 -0.12 -1.35
CA TYR A 136 16.45 -0.56 -2.35
C TYR A 136 15.76 -1.48 -3.34
N LYS A 137 15.98 -1.26 -4.64
CA LYS A 137 15.52 -2.12 -5.74
C LYS A 137 16.71 -2.67 -6.50
N TYR A 138 16.68 -3.97 -6.77
CA TYR A 138 17.63 -4.66 -7.63
C TYR A 138 16.88 -5.24 -8.84
N ILE A 139 17.46 -5.08 -10.02
CA ILE A 139 16.92 -5.63 -11.28
C ILE A 139 17.93 -6.65 -11.81
N TYR A 140 17.43 -7.85 -12.09
CA TYR A 140 18.19 -8.95 -12.66
C TYR A 140 17.78 -9.19 -14.13
N ASN A 141 18.76 -9.19 -15.03
CA ASN A 141 18.60 -9.40 -16.49
C ASN A 141 17.52 -8.49 -17.11
N ASP A 142 17.36 -7.26 -16.63
CA ASP A 142 16.39 -6.25 -17.09
C ASP A 142 14.91 -6.70 -17.04
N LYS A 143 14.63 -7.81 -16.37
CA LYS A 143 13.29 -8.43 -16.34
C LYS A 143 12.74 -8.70 -14.95
N ILE A 144 13.58 -9.18 -14.04
CA ILE A 144 13.16 -9.56 -12.70
C ILE A 144 13.63 -8.49 -11.73
N SER A 145 12.70 -7.98 -10.93
CA SER A 145 13.05 -7.04 -9.87
C SER A 145 12.74 -7.61 -8.49
N VAL A 146 13.53 -7.16 -7.54
CA VAL A 146 13.31 -7.37 -6.12
C VAL A 146 13.48 -6.04 -5.43
N ASP A 147 12.50 -5.62 -4.65
CA ASP A 147 12.63 -4.41 -3.82
C ASP A 147 12.19 -4.64 -2.38
N ALA A 148 12.88 -3.96 -1.48
CA ALA A 148 12.53 -3.88 -0.08
C ALA A 148 12.49 -2.41 0.35
N PHE A 149 11.52 -2.06 1.18
CA PHE A 149 11.38 -0.69 1.68
C PHE A 149 10.78 -0.66 3.08
N ILE A 150 11.07 0.43 3.77
CA ILE A 150 10.54 0.77 5.09
C ILE A 150 10.24 2.27 5.12
N GLY A 151 9.29 2.66 5.93
CA GLY A 151 8.93 4.06 6.08
C GLY A 151 7.82 4.30 7.08
N GLY A 152 7.29 5.50 7.04
CA GLY A 152 6.19 5.90 7.88
C GLY A 152 5.28 6.89 7.16
N GLY A 153 4.07 6.99 7.65
CA GLY A 153 3.07 7.90 7.14
C GLY A 153 2.30 8.59 8.25
N ARG A 154 1.63 9.66 7.87
CA ARG A 154 0.68 10.36 8.72
C ARG A 154 -0.72 10.13 8.20
N ILE A 155 -1.63 9.78 9.08
CA ILE A 155 -3.05 9.70 8.79
C ILE A 155 -3.57 11.13 8.65
N LEU A 156 -4.20 11.42 7.52
CA LEU A 156 -4.72 12.74 7.19
C LEU A 156 -6.23 12.83 7.31
N TRP A 157 -6.90 11.69 7.16
CA TRP A 157 -8.34 11.58 7.22
C TRP A 157 -8.74 10.18 7.74
N GLU A 158 -9.77 10.15 8.54
CA GLU A 158 -10.40 8.94 9.08
C GLU A 158 -11.92 9.03 8.92
N ALA A 159 -12.56 7.91 8.56
CA ALA A 159 -14.01 7.84 8.45
C ALA A 159 -14.71 7.95 9.81
N ARG A 160 -14.01 7.55 10.87
CA ARG A 160 -14.46 7.62 12.26
C ARG A 160 -13.31 8.14 13.11
N ASP A 161 -13.64 9.04 14.03
CA ASP A 161 -12.68 9.49 15.06
C ASP A 161 -12.38 8.31 16.01
N ASN A 162 -11.22 7.69 15.82
CA ASN A 162 -10.76 6.59 16.63
C ASN A 162 -9.60 7.05 17.51
N SER A 163 -9.92 7.46 18.72
CA SER A 163 -8.95 7.98 19.69
C SER A 163 -7.85 6.98 20.09
N TYR A 164 -8.02 5.71 19.79
CA TYR A 164 -7.01 4.65 20.03
C TYR A 164 -6.01 4.50 18.88
N ARG A 165 -6.34 5.01 17.69
CA ARG A 165 -5.42 4.99 16.55
C ARG A 165 -4.49 6.18 16.64
N GLY A 166 -3.19 5.94 16.75
CA GLY A 166 -2.19 7.01 16.66
C GLY A 166 -2.19 7.68 15.28
N PRO A 167 -1.74 8.93 15.17
CA PRO A 167 -1.75 9.69 13.90
C PRO A 167 -0.72 9.20 12.88
N ALA A 168 0.09 8.21 13.22
CA ALA A 168 1.17 7.67 12.40
C ALA A 168 0.92 6.21 12.02
N GLU A 169 1.35 5.85 10.81
CA GLU A 169 1.38 4.47 10.35
C GLU A 169 2.79 4.03 9.99
N PHE A 170 3.06 2.74 10.15
CA PHE A 170 4.26 2.10 9.67
C PHE A 170 4.01 1.50 8.29
N ILE A 171 4.98 1.68 7.38
CA ILE A 171 4.92 1.23 6.00
C ILE A 171 6.15 0.37 5.74
N SER A 172 5.97 -0.85 5.26
CA SER A 172 7.06 -1.71 4.83
C SER A 172 6.60 -2.64 3.70
N GLY A 173 7.55 -3.15 2.94
CA GLY A 173 7.24 -4.13 1.91
C GLY A 173 8.48 -4.81 1.37
N PHE A 174 8.25 -6.01 0.82
CA PHE A 174 9.21 -6.79 0.09
C PHE A 174 8.52 -7.38 -1.14
N ASN A 175 8.93 -6.96 -2.33
CA ASN A 175 8.25 -7.29 -3.56
C ASN A 175 9.16 -8.00 -4.55
N PHE A 176 8.55 -8.90 -5.31
CA PHE A 176 9.10 -9.46 -6.54
C PHE A 176 8.31 -8.90 -7.72
N GLY A 177 9.00 -8.55 -8.78
CA GLY A 177 8.39 -7.96 -9.97
C GLY A 177 8.90 -8.55 -11.27
N TYR A 178 8.11 -8.34 -12.30
CA TYR A 178 8.46 -8.62 -13.68
C TYR A 178 8.30 -7.35 -14.53
N ARG A 179 9.29 -7.09 -15.33
CA ARG A 179 9.44 -5.91 -16.18
C ARG A 179 9.16 -6.25 -17.64
N PHE A 180 8.38 -5.38 -18.29
CA PHE A 180 7.96 -5.50 -19.68
C PHE A 180 8.60 -4.46 -20.57
#